data_cf523141be18dac5a137242cd08e647e
#
_entry.id   cf523141be18dac5a137242cd08e647e
#
_cell.length_a   1.000
_cell.length_b   1.000
_cell.length_c   1.000
_cell.angle_alpha   90.00
_cell.angle_beta   90.00
_cell.angle_gamma   90.00
#
_symmetry.space_group_name_H-M   'P 1'
#
loop_
_entity.id
_entity.type
_entity.pdbx_description
1 polymer ?
#
loop_
_entity_poly.entity_id
_entity_poly.type
_entity_poly.pdbx_seq_one_letter_code
_entity_poly.pdbx_strand_id
1 'polypeptide(L)'
;IDRQMEGFGFFLPVSAMAIYGGTDGAGFARQQRGLKMGADVVIATPGRLLDHIAMGYVDLSHVRYFILDEADRMLDMGFYDDIMQIANRLPKERQTLMFSATMPPKTRKLAKEILQNPTEISIAVSRPTEKIDQSAFICHEQQKTPLLQLLFEQVGTQRVIVFASSKLKVKELTHELRRKRFKAAEMHSDLEQSRRDEVMHDFRNGKIDMLIATDILARGIDVDDIALVVNYDVPREAEDYVHRIGRTARAGAGGVAVTMVSERDMQRFGGIERFLGYEVAKREIPKEYGKGPEYKPERGERSNNGRSKRSRNGGKPRSRKPNKAEAVQPKEENTSQTESKKDNRKRRYYSGRRKTNRDKAPEKKD
;
A
#
# COMPACT_ATOMS: atom_id res chain seq x y z
N ILE A 1 -1.00 -5.32 -16.85
CA ILE A 1 -0.06 -4.93 -17.92
C ILE A 1 0.39 -6.18 -18.69
N ASP A 2 0.94 -7.21 -18.02
CA ASP A 2 1.51 -8.41 -18.67
C ASP A 2 0.57 -9.04 -19.71
N ARG A 3 -0.67 -9.37 -19.31
CA ARG A 3 -1.70 -9.91 -20.25
C ARG A 3 -1.99 -9.01 -21.46
N GLN A 4 -1.97 -7.69 -21.27
CA GLN A 4 -2.18 -6.76 -22.36
C GLN A 4 -0.99 -6.77 -23.32
N MET A 5 0.23 -6.86 -22.76
CA MET A 5 1.43 -6.98 -23.58
C MET A 5 1.50 -8.31 -24.33
N GLU A 6 1.05 -9.41 -23.71
CA GLU A 6 0.87 -10.69 -24.43
C GLU A 6 -0.11 -10.55 -25.61
N GLY A 7 -1.25 -9.85 -25.38
CA GLY A 7 -2.22 -9.57 -26.44
C GLY A 7 -1.67 -8.70 -27.56
N PHE A 8 -0.97 -7.62 -27.24
CA PHE A 8 -0.35 -6.74 -28.23
C PHE A 8 0.81 -7.42 -28.97
N GLY A 9 1.61 -8.23 -28.26
CA GLY A 9 2.74 -8.96 -28.84
C GLY A 9 2.38 -10.18 -29.66
N PHE A 10 1.09 -10.62 -29.67
CA PHE A 10 0.71 -11.90 -30.29
C PHE A 10 1.09 -12.01 -31.75
N PHE A 11 1.03 -10.94 -32.52
CA PHE A 11 1.42 -10.89 -33.94
C PHE A 11 2.73 -10.13 -34.19
N LEU A 12 3.46 -9.77 -33.13
CA LEU A 12 4.70 -9.00 -33.22
C LEU A 12 5.88 -9.82 -32.67
N PRO A 13 7.08 -9.67 -33.21
CA PRO A 13 8.28 -10.31 -32.67
C PRO A 13 8.78 -9.55 -31.43
N VAL A 14 7.90 -9.37 -30.42
CA VAL A 14 8.19 -8.66 -29.18
C VAL A 14 7.93 -9.60 -28.02
N SER A 15 8.94 -9.80 -27.20
CA SER A 15 8.85 -10.57 -25.96
C SER A 15 8.57 -9.68 -24.76
N ALA A 16 7.57 -10.03 -23.96
CA ALA A 16 7.27 -9.36 -22.70
C ALA A 16 7.46 -10.32 -21.52
N MET A 17 7.90 -9.80 -20.39
CA MET A 17 8.14 -10.58 -19.19
C MET A 17 7.76 -9.83 -17.92
N ALA A 18 7.00 -10.52 -17.04
CA ALA A 18 6.67 -10.02 -15.71
C ALA A 18 7.67 -10.51 -14.65
N ILE A 19 8.22 -9.58 -13.88
CA ILE A 19 9.21 -9.80 -12.82
C ILE A 19 8.62 -9.28 -11.50
N TYR A 20 8.17 -10.20 -10.62
CA TYR A 20 7.55 -9.84 -9.35
C TYR A 20 7.87 -10.85 -8.25
N GLY A 21 7.76 -10.39 -7.00
CA GLY A 21 8.02 -11.21 -5.82
C GLY A 21 6.89 -12.18 -5.48
N GLY A 22 7.14 -13.07 -4.50
CA GLY A 22 6.14 -14.03 -4.03
C GLY A 22 5.96 -15.25 -4.92
N THR A 23 6.81 -15.43 -5.93
CA THR A 23 6.88 -16.65 -6.73
C THR A 23 7.75 -17.71 -6.04
N ASP A 24 7.46 -18.97 -6.29
CA ASP A 24 8.29 -20.11 -5.86
C ASP A 24 9.64 -20.17 -6.60
N GLY A 25 10.47 -21.15 -6.28
CA GLY A 25 11.76 -21.34 -6.92
C GLY A 25 11.68 -21.58 -8.43
N ALA A 26 10.61 -22.23 -8.90
CA ALA A 26 10.39 -22.47 -10.34
C ALA A 26 10.03 -21.16 -11.06
N GLY A 27 9.20 -20.33 -10.44
CA GLY A 27 8.87 -18.99 -10.93
C GLY A 27 10.09 -18.08 -11.00
N PHE A 28 10.93 -18.09 -9.97
CA PHE A 28 12.20 -17.38 -9.96
C PHE A 28 13.13 -17.82 -11.09
N ALA A 29 13.29 -19.14 -11.27
CA ALA A 29 14.14 -19.70 -12.34
C ALA A 29 13.61 -19.35 -13.74
N ARG A 30 12.29 -19.22 -13.92
CA ARG A 30 11.68 -18.75 -15.17
C ARG A 30 12.01 -17.30 -15.45
N GLN A 31 11.86 -16.42 -14.43
CA GLN A 31 12.25 -15.01 -14.53
C GLN A 31 13.73 -14.86 -14.86
N GLN A 32 14.60 -15.62 -14.19
CA GLN A 32 16.04 -15.63 -14.48
C GLN A 32 16.36 -16.04 -15.90
N ARG A 33 15.72 -17.09 -16.40
CA ARG A 33 15.93 -17.55 -17.78
C ARG A 33 15.56 -16.48 -18.79
N GLY A 34 14.38 -15.89 -18.65
CA GLY A 34 13.92 -14.88 -19.59
C GLY A 34 14.79 -13.62 -19.58
N LEU A 35 15.22 -13.15 -18.40
CA LEU A 35 16.15 -12.01 -18.31
C LEU A 35 17.52 -12.32 -18.97
N LYS A 36 18.01 -13.56 -18.86
CA LYS A 36 19.26 -13.99 -19.53
C LYS A 36 19.11 -14.12 -21.04
N MET A 37 17.94 -14.50 -21.52
CA MET A 37 17.67 -14.59 -22.97
C MET A 37 17.48 -13.23 -23.62
N GLY A 38 17.19 -12.20 -22.80
CA GLY A 38 16.82 -10.86 -23.23
C GLY A 38 15.32 -10.77 -23.54
N ALA A 39 14.62 -9.94 -22.80
CA ALA A 39 13.22 -9.61 -23.06
C ALA A 39 13.14 -8.16 -23.57
N ASP A 40 12.30 -7.92 -24.58
CA ASP A 40 12.11 -6.58 -25.16
C ASP A 40 11.38 -5.66 -24.19
N VAL A 41 10.42 -6.20 -23.43
CA VAL A 41 9.65 -5.47 -22.42
C VAL A 41 9.73 -6.21 -21.08
N VAL A 42 10.24 -5.51 -20.06
CA VAL A 42 10.28 -6.04 -18.68
C VAL A 42 9.29 -5.26 -17.82
N ILE A 43 8.30 -5.95 -17.28
CA ILE A 43 7.29 -5.41 -16.38
C ILE A 43 7.67 -5.86 -14.97
N ALA A 44 8.17 -4.95 -14.14
CA ALA A 44 8.81 -5.35 -12.89
C ALA A 44 8.30 -4.60 -11.66
N THR A 45 8.28 -5.30 -10.52
CA THR A 45 8.28 -4.64 -9.21
C THR A 45 9.73 -4.29 -8.83
N PRO A 46 9.99 -3.09 -8.23
CA PRO A 46 11.35 -2.60 -8.03
C PRO A 46 12.27 -3.58 -7.27
N GLY A 47 11.84 -4.06 -6.10
CA GLY A 47 12.65 -4.96 -5.28
C GLY A 47 13.05 -6.25 -5.99
N ARG A 48 12.11 -6.93 -6.68
CA ARG A 48 12.43 -8.18 -7.39
C ARG A 48 13.37 -7.96 -8.57
N LEU A 49 13.23 -6.86 -9.28
CA LEU A 49 14.16 -6.50 -10.34
C LEU A 49 15.57 -6.26 -9.78
N LEU A 50 15.69 -5.59 -8.65
CA LEU A 50 16.97 -5.39 -7.95
C LEU A 50 17.61 -6.72 -7.51
N ASP A 51 16.82 -7.69 -7.02
CA ASP A 51 17.32 -9.04 -6.71
C ASP A 51 18.01 -9.67 -7.94
N HIS A 52 17.36 -9.62 -9.10
CA HIS A 52 17.92 -10.15 -10.34
C HIS A 52 19.15 -9.37 -10.82
N ILE A 53 19.14 -8.03 -10.72
CA ILE A 53 20.28 -7.18 -11.05
C ILE A 53 21.48 -7.47 -10.14
N ALA A 54 21.24 -7.66 -8.84
CA ALA A 54 22.30 -7.97 -7.87
C ALA A 54 23.01 -9.30 -8.16
N MET A 55 22.35 -10.24 -8.83
CA MET A 55 22.94 -11.49 -9.28
C MET A 55 23.83 -11.36 -10.54
N GLY A 56 23.94 -10.19 -11.14
CA GLY A 56 24.91 -9.83 -12.16
C GLY A 56 24.67 -10.37 -13.57
N TYR A 57 23.51 -10.92 -13.88
CA TYR A 57 23.20 -11.46 -15.21
C TYR A 57 22.21 -10.61 -16.01
N VAL A 58 21.71 -9.52 -15.44
CA VAL A 58 20.78 -8.61 -16.11
C VAL A 58 21.58 -7.52 -16.81
N ASP A 59 21.46 -7.44 -18.11
CA ASP A 59 22.04 -6.36 -18.91
C ASP A 59 20.99 -5.26 -19.14
N LEU A 60 21.27 -4.08 -18.62
CA LEU A 60 20.41 -2.89 -18.76
C LEU A 60 20.96 -1.88 -19.77
N SER A 61 22.09 -2.16 -20.42
CA SER A 61 22.81 -1.22 -21.30
C SER A 61 22.03 -0.79 -22.54
N HIS A 62 21.03 -1.57 -22.94
CA HIS A 62 20.19 -1.33 -24.11
C HIS A 62 18.79 -0.77 -23.81
N VAL A 63 18.52 -0.45 -22.55
CA VAL A 63 17.20 0.10 -22.16
C VAL A 63 17.02 1.49 -22.75
N ARG A 64 16.02 1.66 -23.62
CA ARG A 64 15.66 2.93 -24.26
C ARG A 64 14.50 3.65 -23.57
N TYR A 65 13.62 2.90 -22.91
CA TYR A 65 12.44 3.43 -22.23
C TYR A 65 12.42 2.97 -20.79
N PHE A 66 12.27 3.93 -19.89
CA PHE A 66 12.05 3.67 -18.46
C PHE A 66 10.71 4.26 -18.06
N ILE A 67 9.78 3.40 -17.66
CA ILE A 67 8.41 3.79 -17.36
C ILE A 67 8.11 3.50 -15.89
N LEU A 68 7.71 4.52 -15.17
CA LEU A 68 7.19 4.41 -13.81
C LEU A 68 5.68 4.59 -13.85
N ASP A 69 4.94 3.57 -13.47
CA ASP A 69 3.50 3.59 -13.37
C ASP A 69 3.06 3.59 -11.91
N GLU A 70 2.02 4.31 -11.57
CA GLU A 70 1.57 4.55 -10.18
C GLU A 70 2.73 5.01 -9.26
N ALA A 71 3.50 6.03 -9.70
CA ALA A 71 4.73 6.45 -9.01
C ALA A 71 4.50 6.94 -7.58
N ASP A 72 3.40 7.67 -7.32
CA ASP A 72 2.97 8.07 -5.97
C ASP A 72 2.85 6.84 -5.05
N ARG A 73 2.25 5.79 -5.56
CA ARG A 73 2.06 4.57 -4.82
C ARG A 73 3.37 3.83 -4.54
N MET A 74 4.27 3.75 -5.52
CA MET A 74 5.58 3.15 -5.27
C MET A 74 6.31 3.87 -4.14
N LEU A 75 6.17 5.20 -4.05
CA LEU A 75 6.75 6.00 -3.00
C LEU A 75 6.08 5.78 -1.62
N ASP A 76 4.76 5.59 -1.59
CA ASP A 76 4.03 5.25 -0.36
C ASP A 76 4.44 3.88 0.19
N MET A 77 4.79 2.95 -0.69
CA MET A 77 5.34 1.64 -0.34
C MET A 77 6.82 1.67 0.06
N GLY A 78 7.49 2.82 -0.05
CA GLY A 78 8.88 3.00 0.33
C GLY A 78 9.91 2.66 -0.74
N PHE A 79 9.51 2.47 -2.00
CA PHE A 79 10.40 2.08 -3.11
C PHE A 79 11.24 3.21 -3.69
N TYR A 80 11.35 4.36 -3.01
CA TYR A 80 12.15 5.49 -3.52
C TYR A 80 13.60 5.08 -3.81
N ASP A 81 14.26 4.47 -2.83
CA ASP A 81 15.67 4.07 -2.96
C ASP A 81 15.85 2.97 -4.01
N ASP A 82 14.90 2.05 -4.12
CA ASP A 82 14.91 0.99 -5.12
C ASP A 82 14.80 1.56 -6.54
N ILE A 83 13.87 2.50 -6.74
CA ILE A 83 13.70 3.19 -8.03
C ILE A 83 14.98 3.94 -8.41
N MET A 84 15.59 4.66 -7.48
CA MET A 84 16.82 5.39 -7.72
C MET A 84 18.00 4.46 -8.04
N GLN A 85 18.10 3.31 -7.36
CA GLN A 85 19.11 2.31 -7.64
C GLN A 85 18.97 1.73 -9.05
N ILE A 86 17.74 1.49 -9.52
CA ILE A 86 17.47 1.02 -10.89
C ILE A 86 17.83 2.14 -11.87
N ALA A 87 17.28 3.34 -11.67
CA ALA A 87 17.46 4.48 -12.57
C ALA A 87 18.95 4.83 -12.80
N ASN A 88 19.78 4.71 -11.75
CA ASN A 88 21.22 4.97 -11.80
C ASN A 88 22.02 3.90 -12.58
N ARG A 89 21.44 2.72 -12.84
CA ARG A 89 22.07 1.66 -13.62
C ARG A 89 21.65 1.68 -15.09
N LEU A 90 20.64 2.49 -15.43
CA LEU A 90 20.15 2.62 -16.80
C LEU A 90 21.02 3.59 -17.62
N PRO A 91 21.06 3.44 -18.95
CA PRO A 91 21.70 4.40 -19.84
C PRO A 91 21.21 5.83 -19.61
N LYS A 92 22.12 6.80 -19.76
CA LYS A 92 21.75 8.23 -19.68
C LYS A 92 20.85 8.64 -20.85
N GLU A 93 21.13 8.12 -22.03
CA GLU A 93 20.33 8.32 -23.25
C GLU A 93 19.14 7.37 -23.25
N ARG A 94 18.06 7.81 -22.62
CA ARG A 94 16.79 7.08 -22.57
C ARG A 94 15.62 8.05 -22.47
N GLN A 95 14.46 7.62 -22.90
CA GLN A 95 13.21 8.29 -22.57
C GLN A 95 12.69 7.79 -21.22
N THR A 96 12.44 8.70 -20.28
CA THR A 96 11.82 8.34 -19.00
C THR A 96 10.40 8.90 -18.96
N LEU A 97 9.44 8.03 -18.69
CA LEU A 97 8.02 8.36 -18.55
C LEU A 97 7.60 8.09 -17.10
N MET A 98 6.82 8.99 -16.53
CA MET A 98 6.29 8.83 -15.18
C MET A 98 4.80 9.10 -15.17
N PHE A 99 4.03 8.10 -14.74
CA PHE A 99 2.59 8.19 -14.56
C PHE A 99 2.27 8.17 -13.07
N SER A 100 1.41 9.07 -12.64
CA SER A 100 1.00 9.18 -11.24
C SER A 100 -0.40 9.78 -11.16
N ALA A 101 -1.24 9.25 -10.29
CA ALA A 101 -2.57 9.81 -10.05
C ALA A 101 -2.49 11.10 -9.24
N THR A 102 -1.48 11.23 -8.38
CA THR A 102 -1.26 12.37 -7.49
C THR A 102 0.18 12.85 -7.53
N MET A 103 0.40 14.14 -7.24
CA MET A 103 1.73 14.75 -7.27
C MET A 103 2.12 15.39 -5.92
N PRO A 104 2.14 14.62 -4.81
CA PRO A 104 2.62 15.11 -3.53
C PRO A 104 4.11 15.51 -3.61
N PRO A 105 4.64 16.23 -2.60
CA PRO A 105 6.03 16.72 -2.61
C PRO A 105 7.08 15.63 -2.87
N LYS A 106 6.86 14.41 -2.37
CA LYS A 106 7.76 13.26 -2.60
C LYS A 106 7.79 12.84 -4.07
N THR A 107 6.62 12.75 -4.70
CA THR A 107 6.50 12.39 -6.13
C THR A 107 7.11 13.46 -7.01
N ARG A 108 6.89 14.75 -6.70
CA ARG A 108 7.55 15.88 -7.39
C ARG A 108 9.07 15.83 -7.25
N LYS A 109 9.59 15.43 -6.08
CA LYS A 109 11.02 15.27 -5.86
C LYS A 109 11.58 14.17 -6.76
N LEU A 110 10.97 12.98 -6.76
CA LEU A 110 11.37 11.88 -7.63
C LEU A 110 11.35 12.30 -9.11
N ALA A 111 10.28 12.96 -9.55
CA ALA A 111 10.15 13.44 -10.93
C ALA A 111 11.31 14.34 -11.34
N LYS A 112 11.72 15.29 -10.47
CA LYS A 112 12.85 16.20 -10.73
C LYS A 112 14.19 15.48 -10.82
N GLU A 113 14.35 14.34 -10.16
CA GLU A 113 15.61 13.59 -10.11
C GLU A 113 15.77 12.65 -11.32
N ILE A 114 14.67 12.08 -11.81
CA ILE A 114 14.73 11.04 -12.84
C ILE A 114 14.32 11.50 -14.24
N LEU A 115 13.51 12.56 -14.35
CA LEU A 115 13.05 13.08 -15.64
C LEU A 115 14.01 14.16 -16.16
N GLN A 116 14.24 14.14 -17.47
CA GLN A 116 15.06 15.11 -18.19
C GLN A 116 14.17 15.95 -19.09
N ASN A 117 14.06 17.24 -18.81
CA ASN A 117 13.21 18.19 -19.57
C ASN A 117 11.80 17.64 -19.87
N PRO A 118 11.05 17.19 -18.86
CA PRO A 118 9.78 16.53 -19.09
C PRO A 118 8.72 17.50 -19.64
N THR A 119 7.90 16.99 -20.56
CA THR A 119 6.61 17.62 -20.87
C THR A 119 5.61 17.16 -19.80
N GLU A 120 5.07 18.09 -19.03
CA GLU A 120 4.06 17.79 -18.03
C GLU A 120 2.67 17.87 -18.65
N ILE A 121 1.94 16.75 -18.63
CA ILE A 121 0.55 16.67 -19.02
C ILE A 121 -0.27 16.45 -17.76
N SER A 122 -0.91 17.49 -17.28
CA SER A 122 -1.79 17.43 -16.12
C SER A 122 -3.25 17.31 -16.60
N ILE A 123 -3.82 16.13 -16.38
CA ILE A 123 -5.27 15.96 -16.49
C ILE A 123 -5.81 16.35 -15.12
N ALA A 124 -6.74 17.29 -15.06
CA ALA A 124 -7.37 17.68 -13.81
C ALA A 124 -7.75 16.42 -13.04
N VAL A 125 -7.40 16.37 -11.75
CA VAL A 125 -7.80 15.25 -10.87
C VAL A 125 -9.28 15.07 -11.10
N SER A 126 -9.64 14.02 -11.83
CA SER A 126 -11.04 13.78 -12.20
C SER A 126 -11.76 13.67 -10.86
N ARG A 127 -12.66 14.63 -10.60
CA ARG A 127 -13.68 14.37 -9.59
C ARG A 127 -14.13 12.95 -9.86
N PRO A 128 -14.31 12.11 -8.81
CA PRO A 128 -14.78 10.75 -9.01
C PRO A 128 -15.87 10.80 -10.05
N THR A 129 -15.74 10.01 -11.07
CA THR A 129 -16.55 10.16 -12.28
C THR A 129 -17.97 10.47 -11.88
N GLU A 130 -18.60 11.51 -12.45
CA GLU A 130 -20.00 11.93 -12.20
C GLU A 130 -20.99 10.75 -12.22
N LYS A 131 -20.54 9.60 -12.64
CA LYS A 131 -21.27 8.34 -12.76
C LYS A 131 -21.23 7.45 -11.50
N ILE A 132 -20.45 7.80 -10.44
CA ILE A 132 -20.42 7.03 -9.20
C ILE A 132 -21.37 7.67 -8.20
N ASP A 133 -22.43 6.94 -7.85
CA ASP A 133 -23.31 7.31 -6.73
C ASP A 133 -22.59 7.06 -5.41
N GLN A 134 -22.24 8.14 -4.72
CA GLN A 134 -21.47 8.10 -3.47
C GLN A 134 -22.36 8.41 -2.29
N SER A 135 -22.25 7.59 -1.26
CA SER A 135 -22.99 7.81 -0.02
C SER A 135 -22.22 7.29 1.21
N ALA A 136 -22.62 7.73 2.40
CA ALA A 136 -21.99 7.31 3.64
C ALA A 136 -23.01 6.99 4.72
N PHE A 137 -22.77 5.93 5.49
CA PHE A 137 -23.44 5.68 6.76
C PHE A 137 -22.59 6.23 7.92
N ILE A 138 -23.16 7.10 8.74
CA ILE A 138 -22.55 7.51 9.99
C ILE A 138 -22.99 6.54 11.06
N CYS A 139 -22.14 5.59 11.43
CA CYS A 139 -22.53 4.40 12.18
C CYS A 139 -21.52 4.06 13.30
N HIS A 140 -21.98 3.36 14.31
CA HIS A 140 -21.12 2.75 15.31
C HIS A 140 -20.36 1.55 14.70
N GLU A 141 -19.20 1.20 15.24
CA GLU A 141 -18.39 0.08 14.72
C GLU A 141 -19.18 -1.22 14.66
N GLN A 142 -20.05 -1.47 15.65
CA GLN A 142 -20.90 -2.67 15.72
C GLN A 142 -21.99 -2.74 14.65
N GLN A 143 -22.38 -1.60 14.08
CA GLN A 143 -23.40 -1.52 13.03
C GLN A 143 -22.84 -1.80 11.64
N LYS A 144 -21.51 -1.74 11.45
CA LYS A 144 -20.89 -1.88 10.12
C LYS A 144 -21.18 -3.21 9.44
N THR A 145 -21.02 -4.34 10.16
CA THR A 145 -21.27 -5.67 9.56
C THR A 145 -22.74 -5.89 9.18
N PRO A 146 -23.73 -5.59 10.05
CA PRO A 146 -25.13 -5.65 9.65
C PRO A 146 -25.48 -4.75 8.45
N LEU A 147 -24.97 -3.52 8.41
CA LEU A 147 -25.18 -2.62 7.27
C LEU A 147 -24.52 -3.11 5.99
N LEU A 148 -23.35 -3.76 6.07
CA LEU A 148 -22.71 -4.39 4.92
C LEU A 148 -23.57 -5.52 4.34
N GLN A 149 -24.20 -6.33 5.19
CA GLN A 149 -25.09 -7.40 4.77
C GLN A 149 -26.33 -6.84 4.06
N LEU A 150 -26.93 -5.82 4.64
CA LEU A 150 -28.06 -5.12 4.02
C LEU A 150 -27.71 -4.58 2.63
N LEU A 151 -26.56 -3.93 2.49
CA LEU A 151 -26.08 -3.42 1.21
C LEU A 151 -25.90 -4.54 0.19
N PHE A 152 -25.35 -5.67 0.61
CA PHE A 152 -25.15 -6.81 -0.28
C PHE A 152 -26.49 -7.43 -0.72
N GLU A 153 -27.46 -7.55 0.18
CA GLU A 153 -28.80 -8.04 -0.14
C GLU A 153 -29.52 -7.15 -1.16
N GLN A 154 -29.29 -5.82 -1.10
CA GLN A 154 -29.86 -4.86 -2.06
C GLN A 154 -29.24 -4.98 -3.46
N VAL A 155 -27.96 -5.31 -3.55
CA VAL A 155 -27.23 -5.44 -4.83
C VAL A 155 -27.41 -6.83 -5.44
N GLY A 156 -27.77 -7.84 -4.64
CA GLY A 156 -27.97 -9.22 -5.08
C GLY A 156 -26.64 -9.94 -5.39
N THR A 157 -26.62 -10.74 -6.45
CA THR A 157 -25.45 -11.57 -6.83
C THR A 157 -24.37 -10.80 -7.62
N GLN A 158 -24.40 -9.48 -7.60
CA GLN A 158 -23.42 -8.67 -8.30
C GLN A 158 -22.10 -8.61 -7.52
N ARG A 159 -21.00 -8.30 -8.24
CA ARG A 159 -19.66 -8.23 -7.63
C ARG A 159 -19.52 -7.03 -6.72
N VAL A 160 -19.04 -7.29 -5.51
CA VAL A 160 -18.80 -6.28 -4.48
C VAL A 160 -17.35 -6.32 -4.03
N ILE A 161 -16.71 -5.16 -3.91
CA ILE A 161 -15.41 -5.03 -3.23
C ILE A 161 -15.60 -4.29 -1.90
N VAL A 162 -15.05 -4.86 -0.84
CA VAL A 162 -15.05 -4.28 0.51
C VAL A 162 -13.64 -3.97 0.95
N PHE A 163 -13.36 -2.72 1.26
CA PHE A 163 -12.07 -2.26 1.74
C PHE A 163 -12.04 -2.19 3.27
N ALA A 164 -11.11 -2.92 3.88
CA ALA A 164 -10.85 -2.88 5.32
C ALA A 164 -9.41 -2.45 5.61
N SER A 165 -9.22 -1.80 6.77
CA SER A 165 -7.97 -1.12 7.14
C SER A 165 -6.80 -2.02 7.48
N SER A 166 -7.05 -3.31 7.78
CA SER A 166 -6.01 -4.25 8.17
C SER A 166 -6.30 -5.67 7.71
N LYS A 167 -5.24 -6.47 7.53
CA LYS A 167 -5.35 -7.89 7.18
C LYS A 167 -6.10 -8.72 8.21
N LEU A 168 -5.99 -8.37 9.50
CA LEU A 168 -6.73 -9.05 10.56
C LEU A 168 -8.24 -8.83 10.38
N LYS A 169 -8.64 -7.57 10.18
CA LYS A 169 -10.05 -7.21 9.94
C LYS A 169 -10.61 -7.85 8.67
N VAL A 170 -9.80 -7.96 7.61
CA VAL A 170 -10.16 -8.68 6.39
C VAL A 170 -10.47 -10.15 6.69
N LYS A 171 -9.61 -10.84 7.46
CA LYS A 171 -9.81 -12.24 7.86
C LYS A 171 -11.06 -12.42 8.71
N GLU A 172 -11.23 -11.61 9.75
CA GLU A 172 -12.37 -11.66 10.66
C GLU A 172 -13.69 -11.43 9.92
N LEU A 173 -13.76 -10.38 9.11
CA LEU A 173 -14.95 -10.05 8.34
C LEU A 173 -15.28 -11.13 7.30
N THR A 174 -14.28 -11.66 6.61
CA THR A 174 -14.48 -12.77 5.66
C THR A 174 -15.02 -14.02 6.37
N HIS A 175 -14.46 -14.36 7.53
CA HIS A 175 -14.91 -15.50 8.31
C HIS A 175 -16.37 -15.33 8.78
N GLU A 176 -16.71 -14.15 9.28
CA GLU A 176 -18.09 -13.82 9.71
C GLU A 176 -19.09 -13.94 8.55
N LEU A 177 -18.76 -13.35 7.39
CA LEU A 177 -19.63 -13.40 6.22
C LEU A 177 -19.79 -14.81 5.66
N ARG A 178 -18.73 -15.62 5.62
CA ARG A 178 -18.82 -17.04 5.22
C ARG A 178 -19.71 -17.85 6.14
N ARG A 179 -19.67 -17.61 7.45
CA ARG A 179 -20.59 -18.28 8.41
C ARG A 179 -22.05 -17.95 8.11
N LYS A 180 -22.32 -16.79 7.55
CA LYS A 180 -23.65 -16.37 7.10
C LYS A 180 -23.96 -16.79 5.66
N ARG A 181 -23.14 -17.68 5.07
CA ARG A 181 -23.28 -18.26 3.73
C ARG A 181 -23.07 -17.27 2.56
N PHE A 182 -22.43 -16.13 2.79
CA PHE A 182 -21.99 -15.27 1.68
C PHE A 182 -20.78 -15.88 0.98
N LYS A 183 -20.75 -15.80 -0.35
CA LYS A 183 -19.59 -16.21 -1.17
C LYS A 183 -18.51 -15.14 -1.12
N ALA A 184 -17.87 -15.01 0.04
CA ALA A 184 -16.86 -14.01 0.33
C ALA A 184 -15.45 -14.60 0.28
N ALA A 185 -14.47 -13.82 -0.18
CA ALA A 185 -13.05 -14.16 -0.15
C ALA A 185 -12.20 -13.00 0.36
N GLU A 186 -11.11 -13.37 1.01
CA GLU A 186 -10.12 -12.43 1.52
C GLU A 186 -9.01 -12.16 0.52
N MET A 187 -8.47 -10.92 0.53
CA MET A 187 -7.33 -10.52 -0.28
C MET A 187 -6.41 -9.61 0.55
N HIS A 188 -5.27 -10.15 1.00
CA HIS A 188 -4.30 -9.44 1.84
C HIS A 188 -2.88 -9.98 1.65
N SER A 189 -1.88 -9.27 2.17
CA SER A 189 -0.45 -9.54 1.94
C SER A 189 0.05 -10.90 2.45
N ASP A 190 -0.67 -11.54 3.39
CA ASP A 190 -0.25 -12.86 3.91
C ASP A 190 -0.62 -14.01 2.97
N LEU A 191 -1.45 -13.78 1.95
CA LEU A 191 -1.76 -14.80 0.97
C LEU A 191 -0.58 -15.01 0.02
N GLU A 192 -0.27 -16.26 -0.29
CA GLU A 192 0.66 -16.60 -1.35
C GLU A 192 0.15 -16.12 -2.73
N GLN A 193 1.06 -15.88 -3.66
CA GLN A 193 0.68 -15.34 -4.97
C GLN A 193 -0.28 -16.25 -5.72
N SER A 194 -0.03 -17.55 -5.72
CA SER A 194 -0.93 -18.58 -6.31
C SER A 194 -2.36 -18.47 -5.79
N ARG A 195 -2.49 -18.28 -4.47
CA ARG A 195 -3.82 -18.13 -3.85
C ARG A 195 -4.49 -16.81 -4.23
N ARG A 196 -3.72 -15.73 -4.37
CA ARG A 196 -4.27 -14.44 -4.86
C ARG A 196 -4.78 -14.56 -6.28
N ASP A 197 -4.03 -15.24 -7.14
CA ASP A 197 -4.41 -15.47 -8.54
C ASP A 197 -5.68 -16.32 -8.63
N GLU A 198 -5.79 -17.36 -7.80
CA GLU A 198 -6.99 -18.20 -7.70
C GLU A 198 -8.21 -17.39 -7.23
N VAL A 199 -8.08 -16.62 -6.15
CA VAL A 199 -9.17 -15.76 -5.65
C VAL A 199 -9.61 -14.75 -6.71
N MET A 200 -8.67 -14.12 -7.40
CA MET A 200 -8.99 -13.18 -8.48
C MET A 200 -9.67 -13.87 -9.67
N HIS A 201 -9.22 -15.05 -10.02
CA HIS A 201 -9.88 -15.85 -11.07
C HIS A 201 -11.32 -16.19 -10.68
N ASP A 202 -11.55 -16.67 -9.47
CA ASP A 202 -12.87 -17.03 -8.98
C ASP A 202 -13.80 -15.81 -8.84
N PHE A 203 -13.25 -14.65 -8.46
CA PHE A 203 -14.01 -13.40 -8.39
C PHE A 203 -14.41 -12.90 -9.80
N ARG A 204 -13.51 -12.99 -10.79
CA ARG A 204 -13.84 -12.63 -12.18
C ARG A 204 -14.90 -13.56 -12.78
N ASN A 205 -14.89 -14.82 -12.41
CA ASN A 205 -15.83 -15.82 -12.93
C ASN A 205 -17.15 -15.91 -12.13
N GLY A 206 -17.37 -15.03 -11.15
CA GLY A 206 -18.60 -15.00 -10.35
C GLY A 206 -18.80 -16.18 -9.40
N LYS A 207 -17.73 -16.95 -9.10
CA LYS A 207 -17.75 -17.96 -8.03
C LYS A 207 -17.70 -17.30 -6.64
N ILE A 208 -17.14 -16.11 -6.55
CA ILE A 208 -17.05 -15.25 -5.39
C ILE A 208 -17.80 -13.97 -5.73
N ASP A 209 -18.76 -13.58 -4.88
CA ASP A 209 -19.58 -12.39 -5.07
C ASP A 209 -18.98 -11.19 -4.30
N MET A 210 -18.29 -11.44 -3.19
CA MET A 210 -17.72 -10.40 -2.32
C MET A 210 -16.22 -10.60 -2.09
N LEU A 211 -15.42 -9.63 -2.51
CA LEU A 211 -13.97 -9.59 -2.27
C LEU A 211 -13.67 -8.60 -1.13
N ILE A 212 -13.14 -9.10 -0.01
CA ILE A 212 -12.75 -8.27 1.13
C ILE A 212 -11.23 -8.09 1.08
N ALA A 213 -10.76 -6.84 1.00
CA ALA A 213 -9.37 -6.57 0.70
C ALA A 213 -8.79 -5.39 1.49
N THR A 214 -7.46 -5.40 1.63
CA THR A 214 -6.70 -4.21 2.02
C THR A 214 -6.32 -3.40 0.79
N ASP A 215 -6.05 -2.09 0.96
CA ASP A 215 -5.69 -1.17 -0.13
C ASP A 215 -4.55 -1.69 -1.02
N ILE A 216 -3.54 -2.28 -0.41
CA ILE A 216 -2.31 -2.69 -1.11
C ILE A 216 -2.60 -3.67 -2.26
N LEU A 217 -3.54 -4.58 -2.08
CA LEU A 217 -3.82 -5.64 -3.06
C LEU A 217 -5.06 -5.39 -3.90
N ALA A 218 -5.97 -4.56 -3.43
CA ALA A 218 -7.19 -4.22 -4.17
C ALA A 218 -6.97 -3.14 -5.23
N ARG A 219 -5.81 -2.47 -5.22
CA ARG A 219 -5.41 -1.58 -6.30
C ARG A 219 -4.88 -2.42 -7.48
N GLY A 220 -5.13 -1.95 -8.70
CA GLY A 220 -4.78 -2.70 -9.90
C GLY A 220 -5.67 -3.92 -10.17
N ILE A 221 -6.73 -4.14 -9.39
CA ILE A 221 -7.75 -5.13 -9.73
C ILE A 221 -8.39 -4.71 -11.05
N ASP A 222 -8.10 -5.48 -12.07
CA ASP A 222 -8.69 -5.35 -13.39
C ASP A 222 -9.90 -6.32 -13.46
N VAL A 223 -10.99 -5.87 -12.87
CA VAL A 223 -12.30 -6.55 -12.92
C VAL A 223 -13.31 -5.52 -13.32
N ASP A 224 -13.97 -5.79 -14.43
CA ASP A 224 -15.12 -5.03 -14.88
C ASP A 224 -16.37 -5.44 -14.08
N ASP A 225 -17.43 -4.65 -14.16
CA ASP A 225 -18.74 -4.92 -13.57
C ASP A 225 -18.75 -5.05 -12.04
N ILE A 226 -17.92 -4.26 -11.34
CA ILE A 226 -18.06 -4.11 -9.89
C ILE A 226 -19.23 -3.14 -9.64
N ALA A 227 -20.33 -3.69 -9.14
CA ALA A 227 -21.54 -2.92 -8.90
C ALA A 227 -21.46 -2.04 -7.66
N LEU A 228 -20.78 -2.54 -6.62
CA LEU A 228 -20.69 -1.85 -5.35
C LEU A 228 -19.26 -1.89 -4.79
N VAL A 229 -18.78 -0.72 -4.40
CA VAL A 229 -17.58 -0.57 -3.58
C VAL A 229 -17.97 -0.13 -2.18
N VAL A 230 -17.55 -0.87 -1.17
CA VAL A 230 -17.78 -0.53 0.23
C VAL A 230 -16.45 -0.18 0.92
N ASN A 231 -16.32 1.05 1.37
CA ASN A 231 -15.28 1.42 2.34
C ASN A 231 -15.77 1.04 3.74
N TYR A 232 -15.51 -0.19 4.16
CA TYR A 232 -15.82 -0.66 5.52
C TYR A 232 -15.07 0.15 6.58
N ASP A 233 -13.85 0.54 6.25
CA ASP A 233 -13.07 1.52 6.99
C ASP A 233 -12.71 2.70 6.07
N VAL A 234 -12.80 3.91 6.60
CA VAL A 234 -12.39 5.13 5.90
C VAL A 234 -10.89 5.05 5.60
N PRO A 235 -10.46 5.28 4.34
CA PRO A 235 -9.05 5.28 3.99
C PRO A 235 -8.25 6.33 4.75
N ARG A 236 -6.94 6.15 4.83
CA ARG A 236 -6.07 7.10 5.55
C ARG A 236 -5.87 8.38 4.77
N GLU A 237 -5.65 8.26 3.47
CA GLU A 237 -5.44 9.38 2.56
C GLU A 237 -6.68 9.58 1.68
N ALA A 238 -6.93 10.84 1.30
CA ALA A 238 -8.11 11.16 0.50
C ALA A 238 -7.98 10.62 -0.94
N GLU A 239 -6.77 10.52 -1.44
CA GLU A 239 -6.46 9.94 -2.74
C GLU A 239 -6.83 8.44 -2.79
N ASP A 240 -6.62 7.71 -1.70
CA ASP A 240 -7.03 6.31 -1.59
C ASP A 240 -8.53 6.14 -1.74
N TYR A 241 -9.30 7.10 -1.23
CA TYR A 241 -10.76 7.10 -1.43
C TYR A 241 -11.13 7.10 -2.92
N VAL A 242 -10.54 7.98 -3.69
CA VAL A 242 -10.78 8.07 -5.14
C VAL A 242 -10.37 6.79 -5.86
N HIS A 243 -9.21 6.24 -5.50
CA HIS A 243 -8.71 4.99 -6.07
C HIS A 243 -9.61 3.78 -5.73
N ARG A 244 -10.19 3.74 -4.52
CA ARG A 244 -11.11 2.68 -4.11
C ARG A 244 -12.42 2.77 -4.88
N ILE A 245 -13.08 3.94 -4.87
CA ILE A 245 -14.37 4.09 -5.55
C ILE A 245 -14.23 3.97 -7.06
N GLY A 246 -13.09 4.33 -7.64
CA GLY A 246 -12.77 4.11 -9.05
C GLY A 246 -12.63 2.62 -9.46
N ARG A 247 -12.87 1.66 -8.56
CA ARG A 247 -13.01 0.25 -8.93
C ARG A 247 -14.38 -0.06 -9.51
N THR A 248 -15.39 0.74 -9.25
CA THR A 248 -16.69 0.69 -9.92
C THR A 248 -16.79 1.72 -11.05
N ALA A 249 -17.87 1.75 -11.79
CA ALA A 249 -18.15 2.68 -12.90
C ALA A 249 -17.11 2.64 -14.04
N ARG A 250 -16.51 1.49 -14.31
CA ARG A 250 -15.64 1.29 -15.46
C ARG A 250 -16.45 1.09 -16.74
N ALA A 251 -15.81 1.31 -17.89
CA ALA A 251 -16.41 1.13 -19.22
C ALA A 251 -17.73 1.90 -19.46
N GLY A 252 -17.98 2.97 -18.71
CA GLY A 252 -19.16 3.82 -18.93
C GLY A 252 -20.42 3.39 -18.17
N ALA A 253 -20.40 2.28 -17.42
CA ALA A 253 -21.48 1.88 -16.54
C ALA A 253 -21.53 2.77 -15.28
N GLY A 254 -22.73 2.94 -14.70
CA GLY A 254 -22.89 3.57 -13.38
C GLY A 254 -22.33 2.65 -12.28
N GLY A 255 -21.88 3.24 -11.17
CA GLY A 255 -21.37 2.49 -10.03
C GLY A 255 -21.84 3.07 -8.71
N VAL A 256 -21.83 2.26 -7.67
CA VAL A 256 -22.21 2.68 -6.31
C VAL A 256 -21.02 2.55 -5.37
N ALA A 257 -20.79 3.58 -4.57
CA ALA A 257 -19.77 3.57 -3.53
C ALA A 257 -20.39 3.96 -2.17
N VAL A 258 -20.21 3.13 -1.18
CA VAL A 258 -20.73 3.38 0.18
C VAL A 258 -19.58 3.38 1.17
N THR A 259 -19.53 4.39 2.04
CA THR A 259 -18.52 4.51 3.08
C THR A 259 -19.13 4.40 4.47
N MET A 260 -18.58 3.55 5.32
CA MET A 260 -18.99 3.40 6.70
C MET A 260 -18.08 4.23 7.60
N VAL A 261 -18.65 5.26 8.23
CA VAL A 261 -17.91 6.24 9.00
C VAL A 261 -18.21 6.07 10.47
N SER A 262 -17.25 5.55 11.24
CA SER A 262 -17.35 5.47 12.69
C SER A 262 -16.92 6.79 13.35
N GLU A 263 -17.20 6.96 14.64
CA GLU A 263 -16.80 8.16 15.39
C GLU A 263 -15.31 8.47 15.28
N ARG A 264 -14.48 7.42 15.17
CA ARG A 264 -13.02 7.55 15.04
C ARG A 264 -12.60 8.08 13.69
N ASP A 265 -13.44 7.86 12.68
CA ASP A 265 -13.13 8.13 11.28
C ASP A 265 -13.73 9.44 10.76
N MET A 266 -14.61 10.10 11.53
CA MET A 266 -15.30 11.33 11.12
C MET A 266 -14.35 12.43 10.66
N GLN A 267 -13.26 12.66 11.39
CA GLN A 267 -12.28 13.68 11.03
C GLN A 267 -11.58 13.36 9.70
N ARG A 268 -11.24 12.07 9.47
CA ARG A 268 -10.66 11.61 8.21
C ARG A 268 -11.65 11.77 7.07
N PHE A 269 -12.89 11.37 7.29
CA PHE A 269 -13.92 11.48 6.27
C PHE A 269 -14.21 12.95 5.90
N GLY A 270 -14.26 13.86 6.88
CA GLY A 270 -14.33 15.29 6.62
C GLY A 270 -13.10 15.83 5.84
N GLY A 271 -11.92 15.24 6.03
CA GLY A 271 -10.74 15.50 5.21
C GLY A 271 -10.94 15.08 3.74
N ILE A 272 -11.57 13.92 3.51
CA ILE A 272 -11.91 13.43 2.18
C ILE A 272 -12.94 14.36 1.51
N GLU A 273 -13.98 14.77 2.20
CA GLU A 273 -14.98 15.70 1.66
C GLU A 273 -14.36 17.05 1.25
N ARG A 274 -13.45 17.58 2.06
CA ARG A 274 -12.69 18.79 1.70
C ARG A 274 -11.82 18.59 0.45
N PHE A 275 -11.18 17.43 0.32
CA PHE A 275 -10.40 17.07 -0.85
C PHE A 275 -11.27 16.94 -2.11
N LEU A 276 -12.45 16.35 -1.99
CA LEU A 276 -13.42 16.20 -3.07
C LEU A 276 -14.05 17.55 -3.48
N GLY A 277 -14.12 18.49 -2.55
CA GLY A 277 -14.78 19.81 -2.74
C GLY A 277 -16.30 19.76 -2.65
N TYR A 278 -16.87 18.66 -2.16
CA TYR A 278 -18.31 18.49 -1.90
C TYR A 278 -18.55 17.50 -0.75
N GLU A 279 -19.72 17.60 -0.15
CA GLU A 279 -20.18 16.67 0.88
C GLU A 279 -20.76 15.40 0.25
N VAL A 280 -20.37 14.25 0.77
CA VAL A 280 -20.93 12.95 0.37
C VAL A 280 -22.30 12.77 1.05
N ALA A 281 -23.30 12.33 0.32
CA ALA A 281 -24.65 12.11 0.81
C ALA A 281 -24.65 11.15 2.02
N LYS A 282 -25.31 11.51 3.13
CA LYS A 282 -25.43 10.66 4.33
C LYS A 282 -26.71 9.86 4.23
N ARG A 283 -26.59 8.52 4.31
CA ARG A 283 -27.74 7.59 4.32
C ARG A 283 -28.26 7.45 5.74
N GLU A 284 -29.57 7.36 5.88
CA GLU A 284 -30.19 6.99 7.14
C GLU A 284 -29.97 5.50 7.44
N ILE A 285 -29.65 5.21 8.71
CA ILE A 285 -29.54 3.84 9.18
C ILE A 285 -30.97 3.31 9.41
N PRO A 286 -31.34 2.14 8.87
CA PRO A 286 -32.65 1.56 9.15
C PRO A 286 -32.90 1.39 10.64
N LYS A 287 -34.10 1.67 11.09
CA LYS A 287 -34.48 1.73 12.52
C LYS A 287 -34.13 0.45 13.29
N GLU A 288 -34.17 -0.70 12.63
CA GLU A 288 -33.81 -2.02 13.17
C GLU A 288 -32.35 -2.12 13.64
N TYR A 289 -31.45 -1.35 13.04
CA TYR A 289 -30.03 -1.31 13.45
C TYR A 289 -29.70 -0.22 14.47
N GLY A 290 -30.71 0.53 14.93
CA GLY A 290 -30.54 1.62 15.89
C GLY A 290 -30.05 2.93 15.27
N LYS A 291 -29.85 3.93 16.10
CA LYS A 291 -29.35 5.24 15.67
C LYS A 291 -27.82 5.23 15.57
N GLY A 292 -27.28 5.85 14.55
CA GLY A 292 -25.85 6.16 14.45
C GLY A 292 -25.46 7.40 15.26
N PRO A 293 -24.15 7.66 15.38
CA PRO A 293 -23.64 8.86 16.02
C PRO A 293 -23.91 10.10 15.16
N GLU A 294 -23.91 11.27 15.79
CA GLU A 294 -24.00 12.54 15.07
C GLU A 294 -22.70 12.83 14.30
N TYR A 295 -22.80 13.19 13.03
CA TYR A 295 -21.64 13.51 12.20
C TYR A 295 -21.00 14.84 12.63
N LYS A 296 -19.79 14.76 13.21
CA LYS A 296 -18.98 15.89 13.66
C LYS A 296 -17.55 15.73 13.13
N PRO A 297 -17.27 16.14 11.89
CA PRO A 297 -15.95 15.98 11.26
C PRO A 297 -14.87 16.87 11.90
N GLU A 298 -15.27 18.00 12.53
CA GLU A 298 -14.35 18.86 13.25
C GLU A 298 -14.27 18.38 14.70
N ARG A 299 -13.07 17.99 15.14
CA ARG A 299 -12.79 17.94 16.57
C ARG A 299 -12.85 19.37 17.05
N GLY A 300 -13.85 19.70 17.82
CA GLY A 300 -13.85 20.94 18.59
C GLY A 300 -12.46 21.11 19.19
N GLU A 301 -11.87 22.27 18.99
CA GLU A 301 -10.62 22.66 19.66
C GLU A 301 -10.76 22.24 21.11
N ARG A 302 -9.92 21.33 21.56
CA ARG A 302 -9.82 21.05 22.99
C ARG A 302 -9.48 22.38 23.62
N SER A 303 -10.48 23.02 24.17
CA SER A 303 -10.36 24.21 25.02
C SER A 303 -9.26 23.92 26.05
N ASN A 304 -8.07 24.41 25.76
CA ASN A 304 -6.92 24.34 26.66
C ASN A 304 -7.09 25.44 27.75
N ASN A 305 -8.33 25.64 28.19
CA ASN A 305 -8.73 26.55 29.26
C ASN A 305 -8.77 25.84 30.61
N GLY A 306 -7.67 25.17 30.95
CA GLY A 306 -7.51 24.47 32.23
C GLY A 306 -6.17 24.71 32.89
N ARG A 307 -5.43 25.77 32.52
CA ARG A 307 -4.34 26.24 33.38
C ARG A 307 -4.89 27.26 34.36
N SER A 308 -5.45 26.76 35.44
CA SER A 308 -5.69 27.47 36.69
C SER A 308 -4.46 28.36 36.98
N LYS A 309 -4.68 29.68 36.94
CA LYS A 309 -3.81 30.68 37.54
C LYS A 309 -3.75 30.42 39.05
N ARG A 310 -2.78 29.63 39.49
CA ARG A 310 -2.37 29.66 40.88
C ARG A 310 -1.65 30.99 41.11
N SER A 311 -2.43 31.91 41.71
CA SER A 311 -1.94 33.10 42.37
C SER A 311 -0.73 32.76 43.26
N ARG A 312 0.46 33.21 42.90
CA ARG A 312 1.59 33.31 43.80
C ARG A 312 1.64 34.72 44.32
N ASN A 313 1.18 34.84 45.54
CA ASN A 313 1.28 36.02 46.39
C ASN A 313 2.74 36.30 46.74
N GLY A 314 3.05 37.57 46.91
CA GLY A 314 4.29 38.27 47.00
C GLY A 314 5.38 37.74 47.92
N GLY A 315 6.60 37.95 47.46
CA GLY A 315 7.83 37.92 48.22
C GLY A 315 8.86 38.83 47.56
N LYS A 316 9.20 39.92 48.26
CA LYS A 316 10.10 41.00 47.89
C LYS A 316 11.54 40.48 47.58
N PRO A 317 12.27 41.14 46.69
CA PRO A 317 13.64 40.77 46.36
C PRO A 317 14.67 41.34 47.37
N ARG A 318 15.57 40.51 47.80
CA ARG A 318 16.82 40.92 48.44
C ARG A 318 17.95 41.01 47.44
N SER A 319 18.50 42.22 47.31
CA SER A 319 19.71 42.58 46.58
C SER A 319 20.95 41.91 47.17
N ARG A 320 21.80 41.36 46.30
CA ARG A 320 23.24 41.26 46.58
C ARG A 320 24.03 41.44 45.26
N LYS A 321 24.99 42.39 45.40
CA LYS A 321 25.88 42.89 44.38
C LYS A 321 26.95 41.89 43.93
N PRO A 322 27.65 42.19 42.82
CA PRO A 322 28.51 41.27 42.10
C PRO A 322 29.95 41.25 42.57
N ASN A 323 30.67 40.18 42.32
CA ASN A 323 32.13 40.19 42.36
C ASN A 323 32.72 39.73 41.03
N LYS A 324 33.82 40.44 40.73
CA LYS A 324 34.64 40.57 39.52
C LYS A 324 35.42 39.29 39.15
N ALA A 325 35.54 39.11 37.86
CA ALA A 325 36.68 38.84 37.04
C ALA A 325 37.77 37.85 37.52
N GLU A 326 38.10 36.90 36.65
CA GLU A 326 39.44 36.83 36.08
C GLU A 326 39.47 35.87 34.88
N ALA A 327 40.09 36.40 33.82
CA ALA A 327 40.40 35.72 32.57
C ALA A 327 41.72 35.01 32.67
N VAL A 328 41.84 33.82 32.11
CA VAL A 328 43.15 33.32 31.60
C VAL A 328 42.90 32.43 30.37
N GLN A 329 43.63 32.79 29.33
CA GLN A 329 43.72 32.15 28.02
C GLN A 329 44.72 30.95 28.01
N PRO A 330 45.02 30.34 26.86
CA PRO A 330 45.07 28.90 26.64
C PRO A 330 46.51 28.35 26.64
N LYS A 331 46.64 27.03 26.66
CA LYS A 331 47.86 26.35 26.21
C LYS A 331 47.55 25.07 25.47
N GLU A 332 48.21 24.99 24.34
CA GLU A 332 48.37 23.90 23.39
C GLU A 332 49.20 22.71 23.92
N GLU A 333 49.09 21.60 23.17
CA GLU A 333 50.05 20.49 22.98
C GLU A 333 50.17 19.44 24.10
N ASN A 334 49.99 18.18 23.86
CA ASN A 334 50.87 17.28 23.10
C ASN A 334 50.36 15.82 23.14
N THR A 335 50.53 15.17 21.98
CA THR A 335 50.68 13.76 21.72
C THR A 335 51.15 12.86 22.85
N SER A 336 50.52 11.66 22.97
CA SER A 336 51.27 10.40 22.94
C SER A 336 50.35 9.16 22.99
N GLN A 337 50.77 8.22 22.19
CA GLN A 337 50.36 6.82 22.01
C GLN A 337 50.31 6.03 23.34
N THR A 338 49.41 5.07 23.45
CA THR A 338 49.76 3.68 23.85
C THR A 338 48.56 2.75 23.75
N GLU A 339 48.67 1.78 22.91
CA GLU A 339 48.44 0.32 22.97
C GLU A 339 47.39 -0.29 23.90
N SER A 340 46.58 -1.08 23.19
CA SER A 340 46.12 -2.45 23.48
C SER A 340 45.50 -2.79 24.83
N LYS A 341 44.25 -3.32 24.73
CA LYS A 341 43.93 -4.63 25.34
C LYS A 341 42.72 -5.26 24.66
N LYS A 342 42.98 -6.43 24.10
CA LYS A 342 42.02 -7.45 23.67
C LYS A 342 41.15 -7.87 24.84
N ASP A 343 39.87 -8.02 24.65
CA ASP A 343 39.13 -8.97 25.47
C ASP A 343 38.17 -9.83 24.62
N ASN A 344 38.36 -11.08 24.82
CA ASN A 344 37.84 -12.25 24.13
C ASN A 344 36.46 -12.58 24.70
N ARG A 345 35.37 -12.65 23.93
CA ARG A 345 34.17 -13.39 24.34
C ARG A 345 33.71 -14.38 23.28
N LYS A 346 34.02 -15.58 23.59
CA LYS A 346 33.66 -16.92 23.12
C LYS A 346 32.32 -17.03 22.36
N ARG A 347 32.43 -17.45 21.12
CA ARG A 347 31.38 -18.12 20.35
C ARG A 347 31.25 -19.58 20.85
N ARG A 348 30.07 -19.96 21.34
CA ARG A 348 29.71 -21.37 21.55
C ARG A 348 29.13 -21.93 20.24
N TYR A 349 29.85 -22.85 19.65
CA TYR A 349 29.37 -23.77 18.63
C TYR A 349 28.58 -24.88 19.28
N TYR A 350 27.36 -25.16 18.82
CA TYR A 350 26.66 -26.39 19.06
C TYR A 350 26.80 -27.29 17.83
N SER A 351 27.58 -28.35 17.96
CA SER A 351 27.66 -29.44 17.00
C SER A 351 26.64 -30.50 17.37
N GLY A 352 25.63 -30.72 16.56
CA GLY A 352 24.71 -31.84 16.68
C GLY A 352 25.09 -32.97 15.71
N ARG A 353 25.45 -34.10 16.25
CA ARG A 353 25.85 -35.34 15.58
C ARG A 353 24.76 -35.88 14.65
N ARG A 354 25.14 -36.16 13.41
CA ARG A 354 24.46 -37.10 12.51
C ARG A 354 24.67 -38.53 12.98
N LYS A 355 23.58 -39.26 13.19
CA LYS A 355 23.59 -40.74 13.20
C LYS A 355 23.16 -41.23 11.81
N THR A 356 24.07 -41.90 11.17
CA THR A 356 23.86 -42.76 10.01
C THR A 356 23.18 -44.04 10.48
N ASN A 357 22.09 -44.42 9.81
CA ASN A 357 21.65 -45.82 9.83
C ASN A 357 21.54 -46.28 8.35
N ARG A 358 22.36 -47.21 8.04
CA ARG A 358 22.43 -48.02 6.82
C ARG A 358 21.52 -49.23 6.99
N ASP A 359 21.07 -49.76 5.85
CA ASP A 359 20.60 -51.13 5.57
C ASP A 359 19.11 -51.44 5.85
N LYS A 360 18.36 -51.55 4.76
CA LYS A 360 17.81 -52.83 4.29
C LYS A 360 16.87 -52.62 3.09
N ALA A 361 17.24 -53.21 1.99
CA ALA A 361 16.33 -53.49 0.88
C ALA A 361 15.39 -54.64 1.21
N PRO A 362 14.20 -54.70 0.63
CA PRO A 362 13.61 -55.99 0.36
C PRO A 362 13.38 -56.27 -1.12
N GLU A 363 13.55 -57.55 -1.37
CA GLU A 363 13.43 -58.32 -2.60
C GLU A 363 12.07 -58.18 -3.31
N LYS A 364 12.15 -58.41 -4.62
CA LYS A 364 11.08 -58.81 -5.52
C LYS A 364 10.43 -60.11 -5.08
N LYS A 365 9.10 -60.23 -5.24
CA LYS A 365 8.41 -61.43 -5.72
C LYS A 365 7.09 -61.05 -6.34
N ASP A 366 6.94 -61.56 -7.53
CA ASP A 366 5.80 -61.93 -8.36
C ASP A 366 4.70 -60.87 -8.60
#